data_5f2928501d284c03268f7cd16799f732
#
_entry.id   5f2928501d284c03268f7cd16799f732
#
_cell.length_a   1.000
_cell.length_b   1.000
_cell.length_c   1.000
_cell.angle_alpha   90.00
_cell.angle_beta   90.00
_cell.angle_gamma   90.00
#
_symmetry.space_group_name_H-M   'P 1'
#
loop_
_entity.id
_entity.type
_entity.pdbx_description
1 polymer ?
#
loop_
_entity_poly.entity_id
_entity_poly.type
_entity_poly.pdbx_seq_one_letter_code
_entity_poly.pdbx_strand_id
1 'polypeptide(L)'
;MAAYGNGEFCRAIHNIENAPFRTKFDRDVDEMKGNLGIGCISDYEPQPLLIQSHHGSFVIVTVGKINNEEELLEKVFEEGHSHFQEMSGGKINATELVASLICKKETLVEGIRYAQ
;
A
#
# COMPACT_ATOMS: atom_id res chain seq x y z
N MET A 1 8.30 -4.83 -2.71
CA MET A 1 8.18 -4.59 -4.16
C MET A 1 6.98 -5.34 -4.73
N ALA A 2 6.40 -4.83 -5.81
CA ALA A 2 5.33 -5.50 -6.53
C ALA A 2 5.49 -5.31 -8.04
N ALA A 3 5.00 -6.25 -8.82
CA ALA A 3 4.98 -6.20 -10.27
C ALA A 3 3.59 -6.60 -10.79
N TYR A 4 3.25 -6.09 -11.99
CA TYR A 4 2.03 -6.44 -12.70
C TYR A 4 2.36 -6.91 -14.11
N GLY A 5 1.83 -8.05 -14.48
CA GLY A 5 1.93 -8.59 -15.82
C GLY A 5 0.99 -9.76 -16.05
N ASN A 6 0.57 -9.96 -17.30
CA ASN A 6 -0.36 -11.02 -17.68
C ASN A 6 -1.69 -11.04 -16.90
N GLY A 7 -2.16 -9.86 -16.44
CA GLY A 7 -3.39 -9.73 -15.67
C GLY A 7 -3.26 -10.03 -14.17
N GLU A 8 -2.05 -10.27 -13.68
CA GLU A 8 -1.80 -10.65 -12.29
C GLU A 8 -0.82 -9.71 -11.58
N PHE A 9 -1.02 -9.55 -10.28
CA PHE A 9 -0.08 -8.87 -9.39
C PHE A 9 0.78 -9.90 -8.64
N CYS A 10 2.09 -9.65 -8.63
CA CYS A 10 3.03 -10.32 -7.74
C CYS A 10 3.54 -9.34 -6.71
N ARG A 11 3.63 -9.74 -5.45
CA ARG A 11 4.12 -8.90 -4.35
C ARG A 11 5.09 -9.68 -3.48
N ALA A 12 6.19 -9.03 -3.09
CA ALA A 12 7.13 -9.53 -2.10
C ALA A 12 7.48 -8.42 -1.10
N ILE A 13 7.46 -8.76 0.19
CA ILE A 13 7.88 -7.90 1.30
C ILE A 13 8.86 -8.70 2.15
N HIS A 14 10.03 -8.12 2.38
CA HIS A 14 11.06 -8.72 3.23
C HIS A 14 11.59 -7.70 4.24
N ASN A 15 11.87 -8.18 5.44
CA ASN A 15 12.68 -7.42 6.39
C ASN A 15 14.15 -7.47 5.91
N ILE A 16 14.73 -6.28 5.72
CA ILE A 16 16.11 -6.10 5.24
C ILE A 16 17.06 -5.57 6.33
N GLU A 17 16.61 -5.56 7.59
CA GLU A 17 17.40 -5.04 8.73
C GLU A 17 18.72 -5.81 8.91
N ASN A 18 18.67 -7.13 8.78
CA ASN A 18 19.80 -8.03 9.05
C ASN A 18 20.40 -8.70 7.80
N ALA A 19 19.97 -8.31 6.60
CA ALA A 19 20.50 -8.87 5.36
C ALA A 19 20.38 -7.85 4.21
N PRO A 20 21.34 -7.88 3.25
CA PRO A 20 21.29 -6.98 2.10
C PRO A 20 20.00 -7.16 1.30
N PHE A 21 19.43 -6.06 0.84
CA PHE A 21 18.24 -6.01 -0.01
C PHE A 21 18.32 -7.01 -1.18
N ARG A 22 19.43 -7.02 -1.91
CA ARG A 22 19.63 -7.91 -3.05
C ARG A 22 19.45 -9.38 -2.68
N THR A 23 20.07 -9.83 -1.59
CA THR A 23 20.00 -11.21 -1.13
C THR A 23 18.57 -11.64 -0.81
N LYS A 24 17.78 -10.74 -0.21
CA LYS A 24 16.39 -11.03 0.16
C LYS A 24 15.44 -11.12 -1.02
N PHE A 25 15.66 -10.30 -2.05
CA PHE A 25 14.77 -10.19 -3.21
C PHE A 25 15.25 -10.89 -4.47
N ASP A 26 16.44 -11.49 -4.47
CA ASP A 26 17.05 -12.09 -5.67
C ASP A 26 16.09 -13.11 -6.34
N ARG A 27 15.55 -14.01 -5.54
CA ARG A 27 14.59 -15.01 -6.02
C ARG A 27 13.27 -14.39 -6.47
N ASP A 28 12.73 -13.42 -5.70
CA ASP A 28 11.47 -12.78 -6.03
C ASP A 28 11.55 -12.03 -7.36
N VAL A 29 12.68 -11.35 -7.63
CA VAL A 29 12.92 -10.66 -8.90
C VAL A 29 12.91 -11.63 -10.09
N ASP A 30 13.51 -12.80 -9.93
CA ASP A 30 13.52 -13.83 -10.98
C ASP A 30 12.13 -14.41 -11.25
N GLU A 31 11.30 -14.52 -10.20
CA GLU A 31 9.95 -15.06 -10.27
C GLU A 31 8.91 -14.01 -10.74
N MET A 32 9.14 -12.72 -10.46
CA MET A 32 8.24 -11.65 -10.87
C MET A 32 8.22 -11.46 -12.38
N LYS A 33 7.02 -11.56 -12.96
CA LYS A 33 6.79 -11.34 -14.39
C LYS A 33 5.90 -10.13 -14.57
N GLY A 34 6.29 -9.26 -15.50
CA GLY A 34 5.49 -8.07 -15.80
C GLY A 34 6.28 -6.98 -16.49
N ASN A 35 5.55 -5.95 -16.88
CA ASN A 35 6.08 -4.76 -17.55
C ASN A 35 5.86 -3.47 -16.73
N LEU A 36 5.23 -3.60 -15.56
CA LEU A 36 5.07 -2.53 -14.58
C LEU A 36 5.58 -3.03 -13.23
N GLY A 37 6.25 -2.16 -12.50
CA GLY A 37 6.74 -2.49 -11.17
C GLY A 37 6.79 -1.26 -10.27
N ILE A 38 6.61 -1.48 -8.98
CA ILE A 38 6.72 -0.48 -7.93
C ILE A 38 7.41 -1.08 -6.70
N GLY A 39 8.17 -0.28 -5.99
CA GLY A 39 8.81 -0.68 -4.76
C GLY A 39 9.15 0.50 -3.88
N CYS A 40 9.29 0.23 -2.60
CA CYS A 40 9.81 1.18 -1.64
C CYS A 40 10.65 0.47 -0.57
N ILE A 41 11.48 1.24 0.10
CA ILE A 41 12.09 0.88 1.38
C ILE A 41 11.34 1.66 2.44
N SER A 42 10.76 0.95 3.40
CA SER A 42 10.00 1.51 4.52
C SER A 42 10.64 1.12 5.83
N ASP A 43 10.68 2.04 6.79
CA ASP A 43 11.34 1.80 8.06
C ASP A 43 10.56 0.82 8.96
N TYR A 44 9.23 0.84 8.89
CA TYR A 44 8.39 0.06 9.81
C TYR A 44 7.07 -0.43 9.22
N GLU A 45 6.59 0.15 8.12
CA GLU A 45 5.32 -0.28 7.51
C GLU A 45 5.55 -1.31 6.40
N PRO A 46 4.80 -2.43 6.38
CA PRO A 46 4.85 -3.36 5.28
C PRO A 46 4.25 -2.72 4.02
N GLN A 47 5.05 -2.60 2.97
CA GLN A 47 4.69 -2.02 1.67
C GLN A 47 5.40 -2.79 0.54
N PRO A 48 4.87 -2.81 -0.71
CA PRO A 48 3.62 -2.21 -1.18
C PRO A 48 2.37 -2.90 -0.64
N LEU A 49 1.24 -2.20 -0.56
CA LEU A 49 -0.06 -2.80 -0.29
C LEU A 49 -0.78 -3.14 -1.60
N LEU A 50 -1.35 -4.33 -1.67
CA LEU A 50 -2.27 -4.74 -2.73
C LEU A 50 -3.70 -4.54 -2.23
N ILE A 51 -4.43 -3.66 -2.90
CA ILE A 51 -5.78 -3.24 -2.53
C ILE A 51 -6.78 -3.79 -3.55
N GLN A 52 -7.85 -4.40 -3.06
CA GLN A 52 -9.01 -4.78 -3.83
C GLN A 52 -10.16 -3.83 -3.50
N SER A 53 -10.68 -3.12 -4.49
CA SER A 53 -11.73 -2.13 -4.30
C SER A 53 -12.73 -2.12 -5.47
N HIS A 54 -13.71 -1.22 -5.41
CA HIS A 54 -14.63 -0.97 -6.53
C HIS A 54 -13.93 -0.35 -7.76
N HIS A 55 -12.72 0.19 -7.59
CA HIS A 55 -11.86 0.60 -8.71
C HIS A 55 -11.13 -0.58 -9.38
N GLY A 56 -11.35 -1.80 -8.92
CA GLY A 56 -10.53 -2.97 -9.24
C GLY A 56 -9.36 -3.14 -8.28
N SER A 57 -8.38 -3.93 -8.70
CA SER A 57 -7.15 -4.16 -7.93
C SER A 57 -6.09 -3.11 -8.28
N PHE A 58 -5.44 -2.57 -7.28
CA PHE A 58 -4.28 -1.69 -7.47
C PHE A 58 -3.24 -1.91 -6.38
N VAL A 59 -2.02 -1.49 -6.65
CA VAL A 59 -0.90 -1.52 -5.70
C VAL A 59 -0.52 -0.10 -5.34
N ILE A 60 -0.31 0.14 -4.05
CA ILE A 60 0.05 1.45 -3.53
C ILE A 60 1.29 1.38 -2.64
N VAL A 61 2.13 2.39 -2.75
CA VAL A 61 3.20 2.72 -1.82
C VAL A 61 3.08 4.18 -1.43
N THR A 62 3.46 4.49 -0.20
CA THR A 62 3.56 5.88 0.28
C THR A 62 4.91 6.11 0.94
N VAL A 63 5.47 7.28 0.71
CA VAL A 63 6.68 7.75 1.39
C VAL A 63 6.39 9.15 1.93
N GLY A 64 6.36 9.28 3.24
CA GLY A 64 6.04 10.54 3.89
C GLY A 64 5.43 10.34 5.27
N LYS A 65 5.05 11.44 5.90
CA LYS A 65 4.38 11.47 7.19
C LYS A 65 3.03 12.17 7.05
N ILE A 66 1.99 11.50 7.51
CA ILE A 66 0.65 12.10 7.65
C ILE A 66 0.61 12.81 9.02
N ASN A 67 0.45 14.14 9.00
CA ASN A 67 0.50 14.91 10.24
C ASN A 67 -0.82 14.93 11.02
N ASN A 68 -1.94 14.70 10.33
CA ASN A 68 -3.30 14.71 10.87
C ASN A 68 -3.95 13.31 10.81
N GLU A 69 -3.17 12.27 11.05
CA GLU A 69 -3.60 10.86 10.96
C GLU A 69 -4.84 10.58 11.82
N GLU A 70 -4.85 11.06 13.08
CA GLU A 70 -5.96 10.84 14.00
C GLU A 70 -7.27 11.48 13.49
N GLU A 71 -7.22 12.70 13.01
CA GLU A 71 -8.37 13.41 12.43
C GLU A 71 -8.92 12.68 11.18
N LEU A 72 -8.03 12.18 10.34
CA LEU A 72 -8.41 11.42 9.15
C LEU A 72 -9.04 10.07 9.50
N LEU A 73 -8.54 9.40 10.54
CA LEU A 73 -9.11 8.16 11.05
C LEU A 73 -10.51 8.37 11.59
N GLU A 74 -10.72 9.42 12.39
CA GLU A 74 -12.06 9.77 12.89
C GLU A 74 -13.04 9.95 11.74
N LYS A 75 -12.68 10.74 10.72
CA LYS A 75 -13.51 10.92 9.52
C LYS A 75 -13.81 9.63 8.77
N VAL A 76 -12.81 8.76 8.65
CA VAL A 76 -12.98 7.46 7.98
C VAL A 76 -13.95 6.57 8.75
N PHE A 77 -13.89 6.56 10.09
CA PHE A 77 -14.78 5.77 10.93
C PHE A 77 -16.18 6.38 11.07
N GLU A 78 -16.33 7.70 11.13
CA GLU A 78 -17.64 8.37 11.19
C GLU A 78 -18.52 8.07 9.98
N GLU A 79 -17.93 7.94 8.80
CA GLU A 79 -18.66 7.59 7.57
C GLU A 79 -19.08 6.11 7.53
N GLY A 80 -18.69 5.31 8.51
CA GLY A 80 -19.10 3.93 8.75
C GLY A 80 -18.50 2.89 7.81
N HIS A 81 -18.43 1.62 8.29
CA HIS A 81 -18.04 0.43 7.53
C HIS A 81 -16.57 0.36 7.06
N SER A 82 -15.69 1.20 7.57
CA SER A 82 -14.25 1.08 7.31
C SER A 82 -13.58 0.21 8.37
N HIS A 83 -12.65 -0.61 7.94
CA HIS A 83 -11.78 -1.40 8.80
C HIS A 83 -10.37 -1.40 8.21
N PHE A 84 -9.37 -1.57 9.07
CA PHE A 84 -7.98 -1.63 8.68
C PHE A 84 -7.43 -3.02 9.02
N GLN A 85 -6.72 -3.62 8.08
CA GLN A 85 -6.16 -4.97 8.19
C GLN A 85 -4.67 -4.96 8.47
N GLU A 86 -3.96 -3.99 7.92
CA GLU A 86 -2.51 -3.88 8.06
C GLU A 86 -2.16 -3.00 9.26
N MET A 87 -1.88 -3.64 10.39
CA MET A 87 -1.46 -2.98 11.62
C MET A 87 0.05 -3.11 11.80
N SER A 88 0.73 -2.01 12.08
CA SER A 88 2.18 -1.98 12.32
C SER A 88 2.48 -1.42 13.71
N GLY A 89 3.06 -2.25 14.58
CA GLY A 89 3.41 -1.82 15.93
C GLY A 89 2.23 -1.34 16.78
N GLY A 90 1.03 -1.90 16.56
CA GLY A 90 -0.21 -1.49 17.24
C GLY A 90 -0.86 -0.23 16.67
N LYS A 91 -0.35 0.28 15.54
CA LYS A 91 -0.91 1.42 14.81
C LYS A 91 -1.43 0.99 13.44
N ILE A 92 -2.35 1.78 12.91
CA ILE A 92 -2.87 1.59 11.55
C ILE A 92 -1.75 1.92 10.56
N ASN A 93 -1.66 1.13 9.49
CA ASN A 93 -0.72 1.41 8.41
C ASN A 93 -1.17 2.67 7.66
N ALA A 94 -0.31 3.70 7.64
CA ALA A 94 -0.62 4.98 7.01
C ALA A 94 -0.88 4.85 5.49
N THR A 95 -0.23 3.89 4.83
CA THR A 95 -0.49 3.59 3.41
C THR A 95 -1.90 3.03 3.19
N GLU A 96 -2.41 2.20 4.12
CA GLU A 96 -3.79 1.71 4.06
C GLU A 96 -4.80 2.83 4.30
N LEU A 97 -4.49 3.79 5.17
CA LEU A 97 -5.32 4.97 5.37
C LEU A 97 -5.45 5.78 4.07
N VAL A 98 -4.33 6.03 3.38
CA VAL A 98 -4.36 6.72 2.07
C VAL A 98 -5.19 5.94 1.04
N ALA A 99 -5.01 4.63 0.96
CA ALA A 99 -5.81 3.77 0.08
C ALA A 99 -7.32 3.84 0.40
N SER A 100 -7.66 3.88 1.68
CA SER A 100 -9.03 4.04 2.17
C SER A 100 -9.67 5.36 1.71
N LEU A 101 -8.91 6.46 1.81
CA LEU A 101 -9.35 7.77 1.33
C LEU A 101 -9.56 7.78 -0.19
N ILE A 102 -8.64 7.17 -0.95
CA ILE A 102 -8.76 7.03 -2.41
C ILE A 102 -10.05 6.27 -2.77
N CYS A 103 -10.36 5.21 -2.06
CA CYS A 103 -11.54 4.38 -2.30
C CYS A 103 -12.87 5.04 -1.93
N LYS A 104 -12.88 6.24 -1.34
CA LYS A 104 -14.12 6.99 -1.02
C LYS A 104 -14.77 7.66 -2.24
N LYS A 105 -14.09 7.76 -3.36
CA LYS A 105 -14.59 8.41 -4.57
C LYS A 105 -14.95 7.40 -5.64
N GLU A 106 -15.74 7.83 -6.62
CA GLU A 106 -16.21 6.95 -7.69
C GLU A 106 -15.11 6.56 -8.68
N THR A 107 -14.12 7.43 -8.86
CA THR A 107 -13.00 7.18 -9.76
C THR A 107 -11.67 7.27 -9.00
N LEU A 108 -10.67 6.50 -9.48
CA LEU A 108 -9.33 6.50 -8.89
C LEU A 108 -8.69 7.90 -8.91
N VAL A 109 -8.89 8.65 -10.01
CA VAL A 109 -8.33 10.02 -10.15
C VAL A 109 -8.94 10.98 -9.14
N GLU A 110 -10.26 10.93 -8.95
CA GLU A 110 -10.94 11.74 -7.93
C GLU A 110 -10.51 11.34 -6.53
N GLY A 111 -10.33 10.04 -6.28
CA GLY A 111 -9.82 9.51 -5.03
C GLY A 111 -8.42 10.03 -4.69
N ILE A 112 -7.52 10.01 -5.66
CA ILE A 112 -6.16 10.55 -5.47
C ILE A 112 -6.20 12.06 -5.16
N ARG A 113 -7.01 12.81 -5.88
CA ARG A 113 -7.18 14.26 -5.60
C ARG A 113 -7.80 14.54 -4.25
N TYR A 114 -8.68 13.67 -3.78
CA TYR A 114 -9.30 13.80 -2.46
C TYR A 114 -8.33 13.49 -1.33
N ALA A 115 -7.40 12.56 -1.54
CA ALA A 115 -6.39 12.17 -0.56
C ALA A 115 -5.21 13.15 -0.46
N GLN A 116 -5.06 14.09 -1.40
CA GLN A 116 -4.04 15.15 -1.39
C GLN A 116 -4.44 16.30 -0.47
#